data_a03f11fbb4863d1bf972093148a8cd17
#
_entry.id   a03f11fbb4863d1bf972093148a8cd17
#
_cell.length_a   1.000
_cell.length_b   1.000
_cell.length_c   1.000
_cell.angle_alpha   90.00
_cell.angle_beta   90.00
_cell.angle_gamma   90.00
#
_symmetry.space_group_name_H-M   'P 1'
#
loop_
_entity.id
_entity.type
_entity.pdbx_description
1 polymer ?
#
loop_
_entity_poly.entity_id
_entity_poly.type
_entity_poly.pdbx_seq_one_letter_code
_entity_poly.pdbx_strand_id
1 'polypeptide(L)'
;MVSTGSSEAEVVSSLKSHLTKSGVGGCSISSIIVDSDGSYTNSKYRSLLEPMASLRINGYRIDAICGIRLGNQPFICGFEVKPSFDEWRQGVSQAANYRSAVHQAYLAIPMDAKKSTSDLERQARQLGVGVLLRDNKRWHEAVLPEEPRPLPSKVNITQHLLEGAPLARRLQLNHPLNYLVVAHLRALYPSDSLEQLLARHWSDLGSAGTRRHAIDGAQSLGLINIDGHLTVDGSIVADLMREMRFSTETRPNKRARLAEVAPQIAVVARVCLLRQPIVRLVLETLQRAPSAGVSIGDLIRRARDRDRLLSDALFLSNPDLESIEYLRPEDFNASTVFKFKQVLWHAGLLATKAHTSAGGKRNDYAPGDDIWQLDDNVINRR
;
A
#
# COMPACT_ATOMS: atom_id res chain seq x y z
N MET A 1 -19.05 35.93 19.03
CA MET A 1 -18.42 34.60 19.16
C MET A 1 -17.84 34.28 17.83
N VAL A 2 -16.53 34.33 17.72
CA VAL A 2 -15.80 33.92 16.50
C VAL A 2 -15.93 32.40 16.44
N SER A 3 -16.63 31.88 15.42
CA SER A 3 -16.65 30.46 15.10
C SER A 3 -15.19 30.04 14.89
N THR A 4 -14.62 29.34 15.85
CA THR A 4 -13.36 28.64 15.63
C THR A 4 -13.62 27.55 14.59
N GLY A 5 -13.26 27.83 13.34
CA GLY A 5 -13.35 26.87 12.25
C GLY A 5 -12.68 25.57 12.67
N SER A 6 -13.28 24.43 12.29
CA SER A 6 -12.65 23.11 12.47
C SER A 6 -11.30 23.09 11.74
N SER A 7 -10.28 22.51 12.37
CA SER A 7 -9.03 22.28 11.66
C SER A 7 -9.24 21.21 10.57
N GLU A 8 -8.46 21.28 9.48
CA GLU A 8 -8.50 20.25 8.43
C GLU A 8 -8.34 18.84 9.00
N ALA A 9 -7.42 18.65 9.96
CA ALA A 9 -7.22 17.39 10.65
C ALA A 9 -8.47 16.86 11.37
N GLU A 10 -9.25 17.77 11.98
CA GLU A 10 -10.52 17.40 12.61
C GLU A 10 -11.56 16.96 11.57
N VAL A 11 -11.66 17.67 10.46
CA VAL A 11 -12.57 17.34 9.37
C VAL A 11 -12.23 15.99 8.77
N VAL A 12 -10.95 15.74 8.45
CA VAL A 12 -10.45 14.47 7.92
C VAL A 12 -10.69 13.32 8.89
N SER A 13 -10.41 13.51 10.18
CA SER A 13 -10.67 12.50 11.21
C SER A 13 -12.15 12.15 11.33
N SER A 14 -13.01 13.17 11.30
CA SER A 14 -14.46 13.01 11.32
C SER A 14 -14.97 12.30 10.07
N LEU A 15 -14.46 12.67 8.89
CA LEU A 15 -14.76 12.01 7.61
C LEU A 15 -14.37 10.53 7.65
N LYS A 16 -13.13 10.22 8.05
CA LYS A 16 -12.67 8.84 8.19
C LYS A 16 -13.57 8.02 9.09
N SER A 17 -13.95 8.56 10.24
CA SER A 17 -14.87 7.89 11.18
C SER A 17 -16.24 7.63 10.57
N HIS A 18 -16.77 8.58 9.80
CA HIS A 18 -18.04 8.44 9.10
C HIS A 18 -17.96 7.37 8.02
N LEU A 19 -16.99 7.46 7.13
CA LEU A 19 -16.80 6.52 6.03
C LEU A 19 -16.63 5.08 6.53
N THR A 20 -15.85 4.89 7.59
CA THR A 20 -15.65 3.56 8.20
C THR A 20 -16.96 2.95 8.72
N LYS A 21 -17.88 3.78 9.24
CA LYS A 21 -19.14 3.32 9.83
C LYS A 21 -20.29 3.20 8.82
N SER A 22 -20.39 4.16 7.93
CA SER A 22 -21.55 4.36 7.05
C SER A 22 -21.26 4.08 5.59
N GLY A 23 -19.98 4.02 5.20
CA GLY A 23 -19.58 3.92 3.79
C GLY A 23 -19.81 5.22 3.02
N VAL A 24 -19.87 5.13 1.71
CA VAL A 24 -20.17 6.22 0.78
C VAL A 24 -20.92 5.70 -0.45
N GLY A 25 -21.84 6.47 -0.99
CA GLY A 25 -22.66 6.04 -2.14
C GLY A 25 -23.49 4.78 -1.85
N GLY A 26 -23.89 4.55 -0.61
CA GLY A 26 -24.58 3.33 -0.20
C GLY A 26 -23.68 2.07 -0.15
N CYS A 27 -22.36 2.23 -0.36
CA CYS A 27 -21.41 1.12 -0.36
C CYS A 27 -20.53 1.13 0.89
N SER A 28 -20.30 -0.05 1.47
CA SER A 28 -19.29 -0.22 2.52
C SER A 28 -17.90 0.00 1.96
N ILE A 29 -17.01 0.61 2.73
CA ILE A 29 -15.62 0.76 2.36
C ILE A 29 -14.79 -0.45 2.78
N SER A 30 -13.83 -0.84 1.94
CA SER A 30 -12.87 -1.91 2.25
C SER A 30 -11.64 -1.38 2.97
N SER A 31 -11.24 -0.15 2.67
CA SER A 31 -10.09 0.51 3.30
C SER A 31 -10.18 2.02 3.10
N ILE A 32 -9.53 2.77 3.99
CA ILE A 32 -9.35 4.21 3.86
C ILE A 32 -7.91 4.59 4.23
N ILE A 33 -7.29 5.42 3.41
CA ILE A 33 -5.95 5.95 3.62
C ILE A 33 -6.02 7.47 3.53
N VAL A 34 -5.31 8.14 4.43
CA VAL A 34 -5.23 9.60 4.54
C VAL A 34 -3.86 10.06 4.08
N ASP A 35 -3.79 11.20 3.42
CA ASP A 35 -2.52 11.80 2.97
C ASP A 35 -1.64 12.17 4.17
N SER A 36 -0.41 11.64 4.19
CA SER A 36 0.57 11.92 5.24
C SER A 36 1.28 13.27 5.08
N ASP A 37 1.23 13.86 3.90
CA ASP A 37 1.83 15.18 3.61
C ASP A 37 0.88 16.33 3.94
N GLY A 38 -0.33 16.03 4.43
CA GLY A 38 -1.32 17.01 4.83
C GLY A 38 -0.96 17.79 6.09
N SER A 39 -1.66 18.90 6.33
CA SER A 39 -1.48 19.75 7.52
C SER A 39 -1.71 19.00 8.85
N TYR A 40 -2.33 17.84 8.79
CA TYR A 40 -2.64 16.94 9.91
C TYR A 40 -1.55 15.92 10.22
N THR A 41 -0.44 15.89 9.49
CA THR A 41 0.64 14.90 9.68
C THR A 41 1.17 14.86 11.12
N ASN A 42 1.28 16.01 11.76
CA ASN A 42 1.72 16.16 13.16
C ASN A 42 0.59 16.51 14.12
N SER A 43 -0.67 16.32 13.73
CA SER A 43 -1.81 16.70 14.53
C SER A 43 -2.07 15.73 15.69
N LYS A 44 -2.80 16.20 16.71
CA LYS A 44 -3.30 15.34 17.80
C LYS A 44 -4.22 14.21 17.32
N TYR A 45 -4.71 14.29 16.09
CA TYR A 45 -5.59 13.28 15.48
C TYR A 45 -4.83 12.18 14.73
N ARG A 46 -3.50 12.24 14.68
CA ARG A 46 -2.69 11.28 13.92
C ARG A 46 -3.06 9.82 14.21
N SER A 47 -3.24 9.45 15.47
CA SER A 47 -3.63 8.09 15.84
C SER A 47 -4.99 7.66 15.28
N LEU A 48 -5.89 8.62 15.04
CA LEU A 48 -7.21 8.38 14.43
C LEU A 48 -7.14 8.37 12.89
N LEU A 49 -6.07 8.88 12.30
CA LEU A 49 -5.88 9.01 10.86
C LEU A 49 -5.09 7.84 10.25
N GLU A 50 -4.51 6.98 11.05
CA GLU A 50 -3.82 5.77 10.55
C GLU A 50 -4.81 4.77 9.92
N PRO A 51 -4.42 4.09 8.84
CA PRO A 51 -3.17 4.23 8.10
C PRO A 51 -3.10 5.52 7.28
N MET A 52 -1.87 6.04 7.15
CA MET A 52 -1.56 7.24 6.41
C MET A 52 -0.50 6.93 5.34
N ALA A 53 -0.58 7.61 4.20
CA ALA A 53 0.39 7.50 3.14
C ALA A 53 0.49 8.84 2.37
N SER A 54 1.58 9.03 1.63
CA SER A 54 1.65 10.15 0.68
C SER A 54 0.80 9.80 -0.55
N LEU A 55 -0.30 10.51 -0.75
CA LEU A 55 -1.31 10.22 -1.74
C LEU A 55 -1.21 11.16 -2.96
N ARG A 56 -0.11 11.02 -3.71
CA ARG A 56 0.03 11.70 -4.99
C ARG A 56 -0.27 10.73 -6.13
N ILE A 57 -1.33 10.99 -6.86
CA ILE A 57 -1.76 10.19 -8.01
C ILE A 57 -1.80 11.08 -9.23
N ASN A 58 -1.08 10.74 -10.29
CA ASN A 58 -0.99 11.51 -11.52
C ASN A 58 -0.67 13.00 -11.30
N GLY A 59 0.19 13.30 -10.31
CA GLY A 59 0.55 14.67 -9.96
C GLY A 59 -0.43 15.40 -9.03
N TYR A 60 -1.58 14.80 -8.73
CA TYR A 60 -2.54 15.35 -7.77
C TYR A 60 -2.27 14.82 -6.38
N ARG A 61 -2.33 15.70 -5.39
CA ARG A 61 -2.36 15.35 -3.98
C ARG A 61 -3.81 15.19 -3.56
N ILE A 62 -4.16 14.02 -3.02
CA ILE A 62 -5.52 13.67 -2.61
C ILE A 62 -5.54 13.51 -1.10
N ASP A 63 -6.42 14.20 -0.39
CA ASP A 63 -6.44 14.22 1.09
C ASP A 63 -6.80 12.87 1.70
N ALA A 64 -7.75 12.15 1.09
CA ALA A 64 -8.10 10.80 1.49
C ALA A 64 -8.56 9.97 0.30
N ILE A 65 -8.29 8.67 0.36
CA ILE A 65 -8.71 7.68 -0.63
C ILE A 65 -9.38 6.52 0.08
N CYS A 66 -10.50 6.03 -0.45
CA CYS A 66 -11.07 4.77 0.01
C CYS A 66 -11.38 3.82 -1.13
N GLY A 67 -11.31 2.52 -0.82
CA GLY A 67 -11.81 1.46 -1.67
C GLY A 67 -13.25 1.12 -1.33
N ILE A 68 -14.12 1.02 -2.33
CA ILE A 68 -15.51 0.55 -2.21
C ILE A 68 -15.75 -0.62 -3.16
N ARG A 69 -16.82 -1.37 -2.91
CA ARG A 69 -17.30 -2.41 -3.83
C ARG A 69 -18.74 -2.13 -4.23
N LEU A 70 -18.98 -2.09 -5.53
CA LEU A 70 -20.31 -2.08 -6.15
C LEU A 70 -20.54 -3.47 -6.78
N GLY A 71 -21.31 -4.30 -6.11
CA GLY A 71 -21.37 -5.72 -6.46
C GLY A 71 -19.99 -6.38 -6.33
N ASN A 72 -19.52 -7.01 -7.41
CA ASN A 72 -18.20 -7.64 -7.46
C ASN A 72 -17.09 -6.72 -8.01
N GLN A 73 -17.43 -5.50 -8.41
CA GLN A 73 -16.44 -4.59 -8.97
C GLN A 73 -15.89 -3.65 -7.91
N PRO A 74 -14.56 -3.56 -7.83
CA PRO A 74 -13.89 -2.65 -6.90
C PRO A 74 -13.70 -1.27 -7.52
N PHE A 75 -13.95 -0.22 -6.73
CA PHE A 75 -13.77 1.18 -7.14
C PHE A 75 -12.95 1.95 -6.10
N ILE A 76 -12.27 3.00 -6.55
CA ILE A 76 -11.56 3.95 -5.70
C ILE A 76 -12.31 5.26 -5.69
N CYS A 77 -12.57 5.77 -4.49
CA CYS A 77 -13.07 7.12 -4.27
C CYS A 77 -11.97 7.99 -3.67
N GLY A 78 -11.75 9.16 -4.27
CA GLY A 78 -10.83 10.19 -3.76
C GLY A 78 -11.62 11.34 -3.14
N PHE A 79 -11.10 11.90 -2.06
CA PHE A 79 -11.73 12.99 -1.32
C PHE A 79 -10.80 14.19 -1.26
N GLU A 80 -11.35 15.33 -1.64
CA GLU A 80 -10.83 16.64 -1.28
C GLU A 80 -11.53 17.08 0.00
N VAL A 81 -10.77 17.53 0.99
CA VAL A 81 -11.30 17.96 2.28
C VAL A 81 -11.04 19.44 2.47
N LYS A 82 -12.06 20.20 2.80
CA LYS A 82 -11.94 21.62 3.14
C LYS A 82 -12.39 21.89 4.58
N PRO A 83 -11.63 22.68 5.34
CA PRO A 83 -11.98 23.00 6.73
C PRO A 83 -13.12 24.02 6.83
N SER A 84 -13.41 24.78 5.78
CA SER A 84 -14.41 25.85 5.74
C SER A 84 -15.29 25.78 4.51
N PHE A 85 -16.58 26.06 4.71
CA PHE A 85 -17.54 26.16 3.60
C PHE A 85 -17.16 27.22 2.55
N ASP A 86 -16.43 28.26 2.95
CA ASP A 86 -16.00 29.33 2.01
C ASP A 86 -15.06 28.85 0.92
N GLU A 87 -14.39 27.73 1.15
CA GLU A 87 -13.44 27.12 0.20
C GLU A 87 -14.10 26.17 -0.80
N TRP A 88 -15.43 26.06 -0.82
CA TRP A 88 -16.12 25.06 -1.62
C TRP A 88 -15.82 25.15 -3.14
N ARG A 89 -15.67 26.37 -3.70
CA ARG A 89 -15.37 26.53 -5.13
C ARG A 89 -14.02 25.93 -5.51
N GLN A 90 -13.01 26.19 -4.68
CA GLN A 90 -11.69 25.60 -4.84
C GLN A 90 -11.75 24.08 -4.65
N GLY A 91 -12.44 23.63 -3.60
CA GLY A 91 -12.57 22.21 -3.28
C GLY A 91 -13.24 21.40 -4.39
N VAL A 92 -14.35 21.89 -4.98
CA VAL A 92 -15.03 21.22 -6.11
C VAL A 92 -14.09 21.12 -7.31
N SER A 93 -13.36 22.22 -7.63
CA SER A 93 -12.42 22.22 -8.76
C SER A 93 -11.28 21.26 -8.57
N GLN A 94 -10.71 21.18 -7.36
CA GLN A 94 -9.67 20.21 -7.02
C GLN A 94 -10.17 18.77 -7.08
N ALA A 95 -11.33 18.49 -6.49
CA ALA A 95 -11.96 17.18 -6.57
C ALA A 95 -12.26 16.75 -8.01
N ALA A 96 -12.68 17.69 -8.88
CA ALA A 96 -12.93 17.41 -10.28
C ALA A 96 -11.65 16.94 -11.01
N ASN A 97 -10.48 17.51 -10.67
CA ASN A 97 -9.19 17.09 -11.22
C ASN A 97 -8.85 15.64 -10.81
N TYR A 98 -9.27 15.20 -9.63
CA TYR A 98 -9.01 13.83 -9.16
C TYR A 98 -9.70 12.76 -10.01
N ARG A 99 -10.77 13.11 -10.74
CA ARG A 99 -11.49 12.18 -11.64
C ARG A 99 -10.62 11.58 -12.74
N SER A 100 -9.47 12.16 -13.03
CA SER A 100 -8.46 11.54 -13.91
C SER A 100 -7.63 10.44 -13.22
N ALA A 101 -7.70 10.36 -11.89
CA ALA A 101 -6.87 9.51 -11.07
C ALA A 101 -7.65 8.51 -10.20
N VAL A 102 -8.94 8.74 -9.98
CA VAL A 102 -9.85 7.87 -9.20
C VAL A 102 -11.14 7.62 -9.96
N HIS A 103 -11.86 6.56 -9.60
CA HIS A 103 -13.14 6.22 -10.26
C HIS A 103 -14.24 7.23 -9.95
N GLN A 104 -14.27 7.71 -8.69
CA GLN A 104 -15.21 8.71 -8.22
C GLN A 104 -14.47 9.71 -7.32
N ALA A 105 -14.84 10.98 -7.41
CA ALA A 105 -14.26 12.03 -6.60
C ALA A 105 -15.33 12.76 -5.79
N TYR A 106 -14.98 13.12 -4.57
CA TYR A 106 -15.85 13.79 -3.61
C TYR A 106 -15.19 15.04 -3.05
N LEU A 107 -15.99 16.06 -2.81
CA LEU A 107 -15.67 17.13 -1.88
C LEU A 107 -16.31 16.81 -0.52
N ALA A 108 -15.53 16.83 0.54
CA ALA A 108 -15.99 16.71 1.93
C ALA A 108 -15.78 18.03 2.67
N ILE A 109 -16.86 18.67 3.14
CA ILE A 109 -16.81 20.03 3.64
C ILE A 109 -17.83 20.25 4.78
N PRO A 110 -17.49 21.05 5.81
CA PRO A 110 -18.48 21.48 6.80
C PRO A 110 -19.55 22.36 6.18
N MET A 111 -20.80 22.15 6.56
CA MET A 111 -21.91 23.01 6.19
C MET A 111 -21.93 24.28 7.04
N ASP A 112 -22.21 25.41 6.43
CA ASP A 112 -22.57 26.63 7.14
C ASP A 112 -24.09 26.84 7.04
N ALA A 113 -24.78 26.71 8.15
CA ALA A 113 -26.25 26.83 8.23
C ALA A 113 -26.79 28.18 7.72
N LYS A 114 -25.93 29.19 7.61
CA LYS A 114 -26.30 30.52 7.08
C LYS A 114 -26.13 30.66 5.57
N LYS A 115 -25.56 29.65 4.92
CA LYS A 115 -25.23 29.70 3.49
C LYS A 115 -26.03 28.67 2.68
N SER A 116 -26.44 29.06 1.49
CA SER A 116 -27.10 28.14 0.58
C SER A 116 -26.08 27.18 -0.06
N THR A 117 -26.43 25.90 -0.15
CA THR A 117 -25.65 24.88 -0.83
C THR A 117 -25.95 24.75 -2.31
N SER A 118 -26.99 25.46 -2.83
CA SER A 118 -27.50 25.28 -4.19
C SER A 118 -26.47 25.50 -5.28
N ASP A 119 -25.59 26.49 -5.14
CA ASP A 119 -24.53 26.75 -6.11
C ASP A 119 -23.44 25.69 -6.07
N LEU A 120 -23.04 25.26 -4.88
CA LEU A 120 -22.12 24.15 -4.68
C LEU A 120 -22.68 22.88 -5.33
N GLU A 121 -23.91 22.51 -5.03
CA GLU A 121 -24.53 21.30 -5.56
C GLU A 121 -24.64 21.33 -7.08
N ARG A 122 -25.04 22.48 -7.64
CA ARG A 122 -25.14 22.68 -9.10
C ARG A 122 -23.78 22.49 -9.76
N GLN A 123 -22.73 23.14 -9.24
CA GLN A 123 -21.39 23.04 -9.80
C GLN A 123 -20.82 21.62 -9.64
N ALA A 124 -21.04 20.99 -8.50
CA ALA A 124 -20.60 19.62 -8.25
C ALA A 124 -21.23 18.64 -9.26
N ARG A 125 -22.55 18.74 -9.50
CA ARG A 125 -23.25 17.92 -10.53
C ARG A 125 -22.69 18.16 -11.92
N GLN A 126 -22.43 19.42 -12.30
CA GLN A 126 -21.85 19.74 -13.61
C GLN A 126 -20.46 19.14 -13.81
N LEU A 127 -19.67 19.06 -12.74
CA LEU A 127 -18.32 18.50 -12.78
C LEU A 127 -18.27 17.00 -12.45
N GLY A 128 -19.43 16.37 -12.15
CA GLY A 128 -19.53 14.95 -11.79
C GLY A 128 -18.86 14.58 -10.46
N VAL A 129 -18.78 15.54 -9.52
CA VAL A 129 -18.18 15.40 -8.21
C VAL A 129 -19.28 15.15 -7.18
N GLY A 130 -19.07 14.17 -6.30
CA GLY A 130 -19.90 13.95 -5.13
C GLY A 130 -19.65 15.02 -4.05
N VAL A 131 -20.65 15.28 -3.19
CA VAL A 131 -20.52 16.22 -2.08
C VAL A 131 -20.99 15.57 -0.79
N LEU A 132 -20.09 15.53 0.18
CA LEU A 132 -20.37 15.19 1.57
C LEU A 132 -20.39 16.48 2.40
N LEU A 133 -21.54 16.79 3.00
CA LEU A 133 -21.70 17.92 3.89
C LEU A 133 -21.71 17.45 5.35
N ARG A 134 -20.95 18.16 6.20
CA ARG A 134 -20.93 17.90 7.65
C ARG A 134 -21.78 18.94 8.37
N ASP A 135 -22.95 18.55 8.90
CA ASP A 135 -23.75 19.33 9.79
C ASP A 135 -23.59 18.85 11.25
N ASN A 136 -23.15 19.73 12.13
CA ASN A 136 -23.02 19.49 13.59
C ASN A 136 -22.25 18.21 14.00
N LYS A 137 -21.48 17.56 13.24
CA LYS A 137 -20.78 16.26 13.41
C LYS A 137 -21.42 15.10 12.62
N ARG A 138 -22.52 15.31 11.90
CA ARG A 138 -23.11 14.28 11.03
C ARG A 138 -22.78 14.59 9.59
N TRP A 139 -22.37 13.57 8.86
CA TRP A 139 -22.15 13.64 7.43
C TRP A 139 -23.37 13.16 6.69
N HIS A 140 -23.69 13.80 5.57
CA HIS A 140 -24.71 13.35 4.63
C HIS A 140 -24.24 13.62 3.19
N GLU A 141 -24.68 12.79 2.27
CA GLU A 141 -24.44 12.99 0.84
C GLU A 141 -25.46 13.96 0.28
N ALA A 142 -24.98 15.15 -0.08
CA ALA A 142 -25.80 16.19 -0.74
C ALA A 142 -25.83 16.00 -2.25
N VAL A 143 -24.75 15.47 -2.84
CA VAL A 143 -24.64 15.18 -4.26
C VAL A 143 -23.96 13.84 -4.42
N LEU A 144 -24.57 12.95 -5.22
CA LEU A 144 -23.91 11.72 -5.67
C LEU A 144 -22.94 12.05 -6.81
N PRO A 145 -21.75 11.40 -6.85
CA PRO A 145 -20.83 11.59 -7.97
C PRO A 145 -21.40 10.97 -9.24
N GLU A 146 -20.83 11.35 -10.37
CA GLU A 146 -21.09 10.66 -11.63
C GLU A 146 -20.72 9.17 -11.56
N GLU A 147 -21.32 8.34 -12.40
CA GLU A 147 -20.99 6.91 -12.47
C GLU A 147 -19.48 6.68 -12.59
N PRO A 148 -18.96 5.59 -11.98
CA PRO A 148 -17.54 5.30 -11.99
C PRO A 148 -17.02 5.17 -13.42
N ARG A 149 -15.94 5.88 -13.72
CA ARG A 149 -15.26 5.78 -15.02
C ARG A 149 -14.12 4.76 -14.94
N PRO A 150 -13.84 4.03 -16.04
CA PRO A 150 -12.63 3.20 -16.10
C PRO A 150 -11.38 4.06 -15.87
N LEU A 151 -10.50 3.61 -14.98
CA LEU A 151 -9.23 4.30 -14.78
C LEU A 151 -8.26 3.96 -15.91
N PRO A 152 -7.42 4.91 -16.32
CA PRO A 152 -6.28 4.61 -17.18
C PRO A 152 -5.45 3.49 -16.55
N SER A 153 -4.99 2.55 -17.37
CA SER A 153 -4.24 1.35 -16.94
C SER A 153 -2.95 1.63 -16.13
N LYS A 154 -2.57 2.90 -15.99
CA LYS A 154 -1.39 3.37 -15.25
C LYS A 154 -1.64 3.66 -13.77
N VAL A 155 -2.89 3.63 -13.30
CA VAL A 155 -3.20 3.90 -11.87
C VAL A 155 -3.07 2.62 -11.07
N ASN A 156 -1.85 2.32 -10.67
CA ASN A 156 -1.50 1.09 -9.94
C ASN A 156 -1.92 1.06 -8.44
N ILE A 157 -2.52 2.12 -7.93
CA ILE A 157 -2.98 2.19 -6.52
C ILE A 157 -4.23 1.34 -6.29
N THR A 158 -4.96 1.02 -7.36
CA THR A 158 -6.23 0.31 -7.34
C THR A 158 -6.17 -0.98 -6.51
N GLN A 159 -5.16 -1.80 -6.71
CA GLN A 159 -5.07 -3.09 -6.02
C GLN A 159 -4.82 -2.97 -4.52
N HIS A 160 -4.00 -2.00 -4.08
CA HIS A 160 -3.69 -1.84 -2.65
C HIS A 160 -4.86 -1.31 -1.85
N LEU A 161 -5.62 -0.39 -2.42
CA LEU A 161 -6.77 0.22 -1.75
C LEU A 161 -7.99 -0.69 -1.75
N LEU A 162 -8.17 -1.49 -2.80
CA LEU A 162 -9.36 -2.30 -2.98
C LEU A 162 -9.30 -3.63 -2.24
N GLU A 163 -8.10 -4.15 -2.01
CA GLU A 163 -7.88 -5.40 -1.30
C GLU A 163 -7.57 -5.19 0.19
N GLY A 164 -7.59 -3.94 0.68
CA GLY A 164 -7.24 -3.62 2.07
C GLY A 164 -5.75 -3.84 2.38
N ALA A 165 -4.92 -3.92 1.32
CA ALA A 165 -3.49 -4.16 1.46
C ALA A 165 -2.76 -2.88 1.87
N PRO A 166 -2.06 -2.85 2.99
CA PRO A 166 -1.25 -1.71 3.38
C PRO A 166 -0.09 -1.52 2.40
N LEU A 167 0.25 -0.26 2.13
CA LEU A 167 1.38 0.12 1.28
C LEU A 167 2.67 -0.63 1.66
N ALA A 168 3.52 -0.85 0.67
CA ALA A 168 4.72 -1.70 0.61
C ALA A 168 5.70 -1.69 1.81
N ARG A 169 5.54 -0.79 2.78
CA ARG A 169 6.36 -0.74 4.01
C ARG A 169 6.34 -2.03 4.84
N ARG A 170 5.43 -2.97 4.57
CA ARG A 170 5.24 -4.17 5.40
C ARG A 170 5.85 -5.45 4.85
N LEU A 171 6.42 -5.44 3.65
CA LEU A 171 7.24 -6.56 3.17
C LEU A 171 8.62 -6.55 3.85
N GLN A 172 8.64 -6.71 5.19
CA GLN A 172 9.85 -6.55 6.00
C GLN A 172 10.53 -7.87 6.38
N LEU A 173 9.98 -9.01 5.99
CA LEU A 173 10.61 -10.31 6.22
C LEU A 173 11.50 -10.67 5.02
N ASN A 174 12.63 -11.27 5.33
CA ASN A 174 13.61 -11.66 4.32
C ASN A 174 13.30 -13.00 3.62
N HIS A 175 12.18 -13.64 3.94
CA HIS A 175 11.83 -14.93 3.34
C HIS A 175 10.34 -14.94 2.96
N PRO A 176 10.00 -15.04 1.65
CA PRO A 176 8.62 -14.93 1.17
C PRO A 176 7.73 -16.08 1.61
N LEU A 177 8.28 -17.26 1.91
CA LEU A 177 7.55 -18.40 2.44
C LEU A 177 6.76 -18.04 3.71
N ASN A 178 7.27 -17.12 4.54
CA ASN A 178 6.62 -16.70 5.77
C ASN A 178 5.22 -16.09 5.51
N TYR A 179 5.02 -15.43 4.37
CA TYR A 179 3.71 -14.88 4.00
C TYR A 179 2.75 -15.96 3.53
N LEU A 180 3.25 -16.92 2.74
CA LEU A 180 2.44 -18.02 2.21
C LEU A 180 1.97 -18.95 3.32
N VAL A 181 2.82 -19.19 4.33
CA VAL A 181 2.49 -20.00 5.51
C VAL A 181 1.33 -19.40 6.30
N VAL A 182 1.20 -18.08 6.37
CA VAL A 182 0.05 -17.42 7.02
C VAL A 182 -1.26 -17.86 6.36
N ALA A 183 -1.33 -17.81 5.03
CA ALA A 183 -2.52 -18.23 4.30
C ALA A 183 -2.77 -19.75 4.45
N HIS A 184 -1.72 -20.56 4.37
CA HIS A 184 -1.81 -22.00 4.54
C HIS A 184 -2.35 -22.39 5.92
N LEU A 185 -1.80 -21.82 7.00
CA LEU A 185 -2.26 -22.08 8.37
C LEU A 185 -3.69 -21.57 8.61
N ARG A 186 -4.05 -20.42 8.06
CA ARG A 186 -5.41 -19.88 8.15
C ARG A 186 -6.44 -20.82 7.48
N ALA A 187 -6.07 -21.46 6.36
CA ALA A 187 -6.93 -22.43 5.70
C ALA A 187 -7.14 -23.71 6.54
N LEU A 188 -6.09 -24.15 7.25
CA LEU A 188 -6.16 -25.33 8.11
C LEU A 188 -6.91 -25.07 9.43
N TYR A 189 -6.78 -23.84 9.95
CA TYR A 189 -7.31 -23.46 11.27
C TYR A 189 -8.06 -22.13 11.19
N PRO A 190 -9.28 -22.10 10.65
CA PRO A 190 -9.98 -20.87 10.30
C PRO A 190 -10.38 -20.02 11.52
N SER A 191 -10.56 -20.62 12.70
CA SER A 191 -11.04 -19.94 13.91
C SER A 191 -9.95 -19.51 14.89
N ASP A 192 -8.71 -20.00 14.73
CA ASP A 192 -7.64 -19.77 15.68
C ASP A 192 -6.96 -18.40 15.46
N SER A 193 -6.32 -17.85 16.50
CA SER A 193 -5.50 -16.65 16.36
C SER A 193 -4.27 -16.91 15.48
N LEU A 194 -4.07 -16.08 14.45
CA LEU A 194 -2.91 -16.22 13.55
C LEU A 194 -1.57 -16.14 14.29
N GLU A 195 -1.44 -15.29 15.30
CA GLU A 195 -0.22 -15.20 16.10
C GLU A 195 0.07 -16.50 16.86
N GLN A 196 -0.99 -17.14 17.41
CA GLN A 196 -0.86 -18.44 18.10
C GLN A 196 -0.57 -19.58 17.13
N LEU A 197 -1.21 -19.58 15.94
CA LEU A 197 -0.92 -20.56 14.90
C LEU A 197 0.54 -20.50 14.45
N LEU A 198 1.06 -19.30 14.16
CA LEU A 198 2.45 -19.11 13.79
C LEU A 198 3.41 -19.49 14.92
N ALA A 199 3.07 -19.20 16.19
CA ALA A 199 3.89 -19.61 17.33
C ALA A 199 3.96 -21.14 17.47
N ARG A 200 2.85 -21.83 17.24
CA ARG A 200 2.73 -23.28 17.39
C ARG A 200 3.33 -24.05 16.21
N HIS A 201 3.01 -23.63 14.99
CA HIS A 201 3.29 -24.40 13.78
C HIS A 201 4.48 -23.86 12.96
N TRP A 202 4.92 -22.62 13.20
CA TRP A 202 6.00 -21.99 12.44
C TRP A 202 7.03 -21.31 13.33
N SER A 203 7.81 -22.12 14.06
CA SER A 203 8.79 -21.65 15.04
C SER A 203 9.92 -20.77 14.48
N ASP A 204 10.06 -20.67 13.15
CA ASP A 204 10.99 -19.76 12.49
C ASP A 204 10.71 -18.29 12.79
N LEU A 205 9.47 -17.98 13.17
CA LEU A 205 9.04 -16.66 13.62
C LEU A 205 9.02 -16.59 15.15
N GLY A 206 10.20 -16.67 15.76
CA GLY A 206 10.37 -16.82 17.22
C GLY A 206 9.80 -15.69 18.07
N SER A 207 9.74 -14.45 17.55
CA SER A 207 9.21 -13.29 18.31
C SER A 207 7.80 -12.89 17.83
N ALA A 208 7.02 -12.27 18.73
CA ALA A 208 5.72 -11.70 18.37
C ALA A 208 5.84 -10.67 17.25
N GLY A 209 6.89 -9.84 17.27
CA GLY A 209 7.13 -8.85 16.20
C GLY A 209 7.36 -9.49 14.83
N THR A 210 8.12 -10.60 14.75
CA THR A 210 8.32 -11.29 13.46
C THR A 210 7.07 -11.99 12.98
N ARG A 211 6.23 -12.54 13.87
CA ARG A 211 4.93 -13.11 13.51
C ARG A 211 3.99 -12.03 12.96
N ARG A 212 3.94 -10.87 13.62
CA ARG A 212 3.15 -9.72 13.14
C ARG A 212 3.60 -9.27 11.75
N HIS A 213 4.91 -9.17 11.51
CA HIS A 213 5.42 -8.84 10.16
C HIS A 213 5.02 -9.87 9.10
N ALA A 214 4.91 -11.16 9.44
CA ALA A 214 4.43 -12.17 8.50
C ALA A 214 2.94 -11.98 8.17
N ILE A 215 2.12 -11.70 9.19
CA ILE A 215 0.70 -11.40 9.04
C ILE A 215 0.51 -10.13 8.20
N ASP A 216 1.20 -9.04 8.56
CA ASP A 216 1.18 -7.78 7.81
C ASP A 216 1.61 -7.96 6.35
N GLY A 217 2.63 -8.79 6.11
CA GLY A 217 3.08 -9.12 4.76
C GLY A 217 2.05 -9.93 3.97
N ALA A 218 1.41 -10.91 4.60
CA ALA A 218 0.34 -11.68 3.97
C ALA A 218 -0.88 -10.80 3.63
N GLN A 219 -1.22 -9.84 4.50
CA GLN A 219 -2.22 -8.80 4.22
C GLN A 219 -1.80 -7.93 3.03
N SER A 220 -0.56 -7.47 3.03
CA SER A 220 -0.01 -6.66 1.93
C SER A 220 -0.04 -7.39 0.59
N LEU A 221 0.15 -8.70 0.59
CA LEU A 221 0.05 -9.55 -0.60
C LEU A 221 -1.39 -9.91 -0.97
N GLY A 222 -2.38 -9.44 -0.20
CA GLY A 222 -3.78 -9.75 -0.46
C GLY A 222 -4.17 -11.20 -0.15
N LEU A 223 -3.40 -11.93 0.66
CA LEU A 223 -3.68 -13.33 1.00
C LEU A 223 -4.70 -13.44 2.14
N ILE A 224 -4.69 -12.49 3.04
CA ILE A 224 -5.68 -12.34 4.11
C ILE A 224 -6.16 -10.89 4.16
N ASN A 225 -7.39 -10.69 4.60
CA ASN A 225 -7.95 -9.35 4.81
C ASN A 225 -7.47 -8.75 6.15
N ILE A 226 -7.93 -7.54 6.47
CA ILE A 226 -7.55 -6.83 7.70
C ILE A 226 -7.98 -7.58 8.97
N ASP A 227 -9.06 -8.34 8.89
CA ASP A 227 -9.58 -9.15 10.00
C ASP A 227 -8.88 -10.51 10.12
N GLY A 228 -7.93 -10.80 9.23
CA GLY A 228 -7.15 -12.03 9.22
C GLY A 228 -7.88 -13.22 8.57
N HIS A 229 -8.97 -13.01 7.85
CA HIS A 229 -9.63 -14.05 7.06
C HIS A 229 -8.99 -14.19 5.69
N LEU A 230 -9.04 -15.40 5.11
CA LEU A 230 -8.57 -15.62 3.74
C LEU A 230 -9.35 -14.78 2.74
N THR A 231 -8.62 -14.24 1.79
CA THR A 231 -9.19 -13.71 0.54
C THR A 231 -9.35 -14.84 -0.47
N VAL A 232 -9.93 -14.55 -1.63
CA VAL A 232 -9.97 -15.51 -2.74
C VAL A 232 -8.56 -15.95 -3.14
N ASP A 233 -7.65 -15.00 -3.28
CA ASP A 233 -6.23 -15.28 -3.59
C ASP A 233 -5.54 -16.07 -2.49
N GLY A 234 -5.82 -15.75 -1.24
CA GLY A 234 -5.29 -16.51 -0.10
C GLY A 234 -5.77 -17.97 -0.10
N SER A 235 -7.02 -18.20 -0.46
CA SER A 235 -7.58 -19.56 -0.61
C SER A 235 -6.88 -20.32 -1.74
N ILE A 236 -6.69 -19.68 -2.89
CA ILE A 236 -5.96 -20.29 -4.03
C ILE A 236 -4.53 -20.65 -3.62
N VAL A 237 -3.83 -19.72 -2.93
CA VAL A 237 -2.46 -19.98 -2.45
C VAL A 237 -2.44 -21.14 -1.45
N ALA A 238 -3.38 -21.19 -0.52
CA ALA A 238 -3.46 -22.28 0.46
C ALA A 238 -3.73 -23.64 -0.20
N ASP A 239 -4.58 -23.69 -1.24
CA ASP A 239 -4.86 -24.88 -2.01
C ASP A 239 -3.62 -25.34 -2.79
N LEU A 240 -2.92 -24.41 -3.48
CA LEU A 240 -1.66 -24.74 -4.15
C LEU A 240 -0.61 -25.29 -3.17
N MET A 241 -0.48 -24.69 -1.99
CA MET A 241 0.45 -25.19 -0.95
C MET A 241 0.08 -26.62 -0.52
N ARG A 242 -1.22 -26.94 -0.44
CA ARG A 242 -1.71 -28.28 -0.10
C ARG A 242 -1.45 -29.28 -1.23
N GLU A 243 -1.70 -28.90 -2.47
CA GLU A 243 -1.41 -29.75 -3.65
C GLU A 243 0.08 -30.06 -3.78
N MET A 244 0.95 -29.08 -3.47
CA MET A 244 2.40 -29.27 -3.40
C MET A 244 2.84 -30.09 -2.18
N ARG A 245 1.91 -30.57 -1.35
CA ARG A 245 2.16 -31.30 -0.11
C ARG A 245 3.08 -30.55 0.85
N PHE A 246 2.95 -29.21 0.89
CA PHE A 246 3.70 -28.42 1.82
C PHE A 246 3.36 -28.82 3.25
N SER A 247 4.41 -29.06 4.06
CA SER A 247 4.27 -29.35 5.48
C SER A 247 5.10 -28.35 6.29
N THR A 248 4.53 -27.91 7.40
CA THR A 248 5.27 -27.06 8.37
C THR A 248 6.35 -27.82 9.12
N GLU A 249 6.36 -29.16 9.02
CA GLU A 249 7.37 -30.04 9.63
C GLU A 249 8.59 -30.22 8.74
N THR A 250 8.40 -30.27 7.41
CA THR A 250 9.46 -30.41 6.41
C THR A 250 9.76 -29.08 5.75
N ARG A 251 10.58 -28.28 6.44
CA ARG A 251 10.85 -26.90 5.99
C ARG A 251 11.99 -26.85 4.99
N PRO A 252 11.86 -26.05 3.92
CA PRO A 252 13.01 -25.70 3.10
C PRO A 252 14.09 -25.01 3.96
N ASN A 253 15.35 -25.27 3.61
CA ASN A 253 16.45 -24.59 4.28
C ASN A 253 16.33 -23.07 4.04
N LYS A 254 16.05 -22.31 5.09
CA LYS A 254 15.85 -20.85 5.02
C LYS A 254 17.10 -20.04 4.65
N ARG A 255 18.29 -20.67 4.71
CA ARG A 255 19.54 -20.03 4.26
C ARG A 255 19.78 -20.22 2.77
N ALA A 256 19.21 -21.27 2.18
CA ALA A 256 19.27 -21.51 0.76
C ALA A 256 18.23 -20.63 0.02
N ARG A 257 18.46 -20.39 -1.23
CA ARG A 257 17.55 -19.65 -2.09
C ARG A 257 16.28 -20.46 -2.31
N LEU A 258 15.10 -19.90 -1.99
CA LEU A 258 13.83 -20.62 -2.12
C LEU A 258 13.58 -21.09 -3.56
N ALA A 259 13.94 -20.27 -4.54
CA ALA A 259 13.81 -20.61 -5.96
C ALA A 259 14.65 -21.85 -6.39
N GLU A 260 15.67 -22.22 -5.62
CA GLU A 260 16.52 -23.40 -5.87
C GLU A 260 16.01 -24.63 -5.11
N VAL A 261 15.65 -24.45 -3.84
CA VAL A 261 15.29 -25.59 -2.95
C VAL A 261 13.80 -25.94 -2.98
N ALA A 262 12.94 -25.01 -3.37
CA ALA A 262 11.51 -25.22 -3.50
C ALA A 262 10.94 -24.35 -4.66
N PRO A 263 11.29 -24.66 -5.92
CA PRO A 263 10.99 -23.81 -7.06
C PRO A 263 9.50 -23.58 -7.28
N GLN A 264 8.65 -24.58 -7.01
CA GLN A 264 7.20 -24.44 -7.13
C GLN A 264 6.63 -23.40 -6.14
N ILE A 265 7.08 -23.45 -4.89
CA ILE A 265 6.68 -22.47 -3.86
C ILE A 265 7.21 -21.07 -4.22
N ALA A 266 8.41 -20.99 -4.75
CA ALA A 266 8.97 -19.71 -5.22
C ALA A 266 8.17 -19.10 -6.37
N VAL A 267 7.61 -19.92 -7.27
CA VAL A 267 6.69 -19.43 -8.32
C VAL A 267 5.43 -18.82 -7.71
N VAL A 268 4.81 -19.46 -6.74
CA VAL A 268 3.65 -18.91 -6.04
C VAL A 268 4.00 -17.58 -5.36
N ALA A 269 5.13 -17.55 -4.62
CA ALA A 269 5.62 -16.33 -3.99
C ALA A 269 5.85 -15.21 -5.00
N ARG A 270 6.44 -15.53 -6.17
CA ARG A 270 6.69 -14.59 -7.26
C ARG A 270 5.41 -13.97 -7.79
N VAL A 271 4.39 -14.79 -8.07
CA VAL A 271 3.08 -14.30 -8.55
C VAL A 271 2.46 -13.33 -7.54
N CYS A 272 2.50 -13.65 -6.25
CA CYS A 272 1.99 -12.76 -5.21
C CYS A 272 2.79 -11.45 -5.14
N LEU A 273 4.13 -11.52 -5.20
CA LEU A 273 5.00 -10.35 -5.13
C LEU A 273 4.85 -9.43 -6.33
N LEU A 274 4.65 -9.97 -7.54
CA LEU A 274 4.46 -9.18 -8.76
C LEU A 274 3.18 -8.32 -8.75
N ARG A 275 2.25 -8.60 -7.85
CA ARG A 275 1.07 -7.75 -7.64
C ARG A 275 1.40 -6.44 -6.90
N GLN A 276 2.55 -6.40 -6.19
CA GLN A 276 2.97 -5.23 -5.42
C GLN A 276 3.54 -4.14 -6.35
N PRO A 277 3.02 -2.90 -6.35
CA PRO A 277 3.55 -1.82 -7.18
C PRO A 277 5.03 -1.58 -6.98
N ILE A 278 5.50 -1.63 -5.74
CA ILE A 278 6.91 -1.41 -5.44
C ILE A 278 7.80 -2.51 -6.05
N VAL A 279 7.35 -3.75 -6.07
CA VAL A 279 8.06 -4.85 -6.72
C VAL A 279 8.11 -4.61 -8.23
N ARG A 280 6.97 -4.24 -8.83
CA ARG A 280 6.92 -3.90 -10.26
C ARG A 280 7.81 -2.73 -10.60
N LEU A 281 7.75 -1.64 -9.81
CA LEU A 281 8.61 -0.47 -10.02
C LEU A 281 10.09 -0.86 -10.08
N VAL A 282 10.56 -1.65 -9.11
CA VAL A 282 11.95 -2.13 -9.06
C VAL A 282 12.28 -3.00 -10.27
N LEU A 283 11.45 -4.00 -10.59
CA LEU A 283 11.72 -4.92 -11.70
C LEU A 283 11.69 -4.21 -13.06
N GLU A 284 10.71 -3.34 -13.30
CA GLU A 284 10.63 -2.55 -14.53
C GLU A 284 11.78 -1.56 -14.67
N THR A 285 12.28 -1.03 -13.55
CA THR A 285 13.47 -0.18 -13.54
C THR A 285 14.71 -0.98 -13.93
N LEU A 286 14.85 -2.17 -13.36
CA LEU A 286 15.96 -3.08 -13.67
C LEU A 286 15.90 -3.65 -15.10
N GLN A 287 14.72 -3.87 -15.66
CA GLN A 287 14.57 -4.32 -17.07
C GLN A 287 15.15 -3.33 -18.08
N ARG A 288 15.24 -2.06 -17.72
CA ARG A 288 15.83 -0.99 -18.55
C ARG A 288 17.27 -0.65 -18.16
N ALA A 289 17.79 -1.35 -17.18
CA ALA A 289 19.15 -1.20 -16.70
C ALA A 289 20.12 -2.14 -17.48
N PRO A 290 21.44 -1.92 -17.38
CA PRO A 290 22.42 -2.85 -17.91
C PRO A 290 22.23 -4.27 -17.34
N SER A 291 22.49 -5.28 -18.16
CA SER A 291 22.35 -6.71 -17.74
C SER A 291 23.26 -7.08 -16.57
N ALA A 292 24.40 -6.39 -16.42
CA ALA A 292 25.30 -6.56 -15.28
C ALA A 292 24.72 -6.06 -13.95
N GLY A 293 23.55 -5.41 -13.98
CA GLY A 293 22.92 -4.82 -12.84
C GLY A 293 23.35 -3.36 -12.61
N VAL A 294 22.79 -2.76 -11.58
CA VAL A 294 23.04 -1.36 -11.20
C VAL A 294 23.26 -1.23 -9.69
N SER A 295 23.99 -0.19 -9.29
CA SER A 295 24.10 0.17 -7.88
C SER A 295 22.73 0.59 -7.30
N ILE A 296 22.58 0.54 -5.99
CA ILE A 296 21.35 1.00 -5.35
C ILE A 296 21.09 2.49 -5.62
N GLY A 297 22.12 3.33 -5.68
CA GLY A 297 21.96 4.75 -5.98
C GLY A 297 21.42 4.97 -7.39
N ASP A 298 21.91 4.23 -8.38
CA ASP A 298 21.40 4.27 -9.75
C ASP A 298 19.96 3.74 -9.84
N LEU A 299 19.66 2.68 -9.08
CA LEU A 299 18.31 2.14 -9.00
C LEU A 299 17.32 3.18 -8.47
N ILE A 300 17.67 3.84 -7.39
CA ILE A 300 16.82 4.88 -6.77
C ILE A 300 16.57 6.02 -7.74
N ARG A 301 17.63 6.55 -8.38
CA ARG A 301 17.50 7.63 -9.37
C ARG A 301 16.50 7.26 -10.47
N ARG A 302 16.69 6.11 -11.09
CA ARG A 302 15.80 5.61 -12.16
C ARG A 302 14.39 5.30 -11.68
N ALA A 303 14.23 4.79 -10.45
CA ALA A 303 12.93 4.51 -9.86
C ALA A 303 12.18 5.81 -9.52
N ARG A 304 12.87 6.85 -9.05
CA ARG A 304 12.29 8.17 -8.79
C ARG A 304 11.71 8.83 -10.03
N ASP A 305 12.38 8.69 -11.17
CA ASP A 305 11.88 9.22 -12.44
C ASP A 305 10.54 8.59 -12.87
N ARG A 306 10.22 7.43 -12.33
CA ARG A 306 8.99 6.68 -12.64
C ARG A 306 7.91 6.86 -11.57
N ASP A 307 8.30 6.71 -10.33
CA ASP A 307 7.44 6.89 -9.14
C ASP A 307 8.30 7.27 -7.93
N ARG A 308 8.41 8.57 -7.70
CA ARG A 308 9.22 9.11 -6.60
C ARG A 308 8.73 8.61 -5.25
N LEU A 309 7.41 8.57 -5.05
CA LEU A 309 6.83 8.25 -3.74
C LEU A 309 7.10 6.81 -3.33
N LEU A 310 6.86 5.86 -4.23
CA LEU A 310 7.15 4.46 -3.97
C LEU A 310 8.64 4.22 -3.78
N SER A 311 9.48 4.87 -4.61
CA SER A 311 10.92 4.79 -4.52
C SER A 311 11.42 5.27 -3.15
N ASP A 312 11.05 6.49 -2.76
CA ASP A 312 11.53 7.11 -1.52
C ASP A 312 11.01 6.36 -0.30
N ALA A 313 9.75 5.93 -0.31
CA ALA A 313 9.16 5.17 0.78
C ALA A 313 9.88 3.83 1.05
N LEU A 314 10.43 3.19 0.01
CA LEU A 314 11.17 1.94 0.16
C LEU A 314 12.62 2.19 0.57
N PHE A 315 13.31 3.06 -0.19
CA PHE A 315 14.77 3.10 -0.17
C PHE A 315 15.34 4.10 0.84
N LEU A 316 14.62 5.19 1.12
CA LEU A 316 15.16 6.28 1.93
C LEU A 316 14.67 6.26 3.37
N SER A 317 15.55 6.62 4.29
CA SER A 317 15.21 6.85 5.69
C SER A 317 14.40 8.15 5.85
N ASN A 318 14.70 9.15 5.03
CA ASN A 318 13.96 10.40 4.92
C ASN A 318 13.36 10.51 3.50
N PRO A 319 12.04 10.31 3.33
CA PRO A 319 11.39 10.42 2.03
C PRO A 319 11.34 11.86 1.47
N ASP A 320 11.59 12.88 2.30
CA ASP A 320 11.58 14.28 1.89
C ASP A 320 12.92 14.75 1.32
N LEU A 321 13.89 13.85 1.15
CA LEU A 321 15.18 14.16 0.59
C LEU A 321 15.03 14.67 -0.86
N GLU A 322 15.26 15.96 -1.09
CA GLU A 322 15.09 16.57 -2.41
C GLU A 322 16.17 16.11 -3.39
N SER A 323 17.43 16.09 -2.94
CA SER A 323 18.58 15.68 -3.77
C SER A 323 19.05 14.29 -3.39
N ILE A 324 19.25 13.42 -4.40
CA ILE A 324 19.82 12.08 -4.27
C ILE A 324 21.15 11.94 -5.00
N GLU A 325 21.78 13.07 -5.33
CA GLU A 325 23.03 13.08 -6.08
C GLU A 325 24.17 12.41 -5.30
N TYR A 326 24.16 12.60 -3.98
CA TYR A 326 25.12 12.01 -3.05
C TYR A 326 24.39 11.37 -1.87
N LEU A 327 23.99 10.10 -2.01
CA LEU A 327 23.40 9.33 -0.93
C LEU A 327 24.49 8.76 -0.02
N ARG A 328 24.39 9.05 1.27
CA ARG A 328 25.24 8.49 2.32
C ARG A 328 24.60 7.22 2.90
N PRO A 329 25.36 6.36 3.57
CA PRO A 329 24.81 5.13 4.17
C PRO A 329 23.59 5.35 5.09
N GLU A 330 23.57 6.45 5.85
CA GLU A 330 22.47 6.84 6.75
C GLU A 330 21.21 7.30 6.02
N ASP A 331 21.32 7.71 4.77
CA ASP A 331 20.16 8.16 3.98
C ASP A 331 19.31 6.96 3.51
N PHE A 332 19.86 5.75 3.56
CA PHE A 332 19.13 4.54 3.18
C PHE A 332 18.31 3.97 4.34
N ASN A 333 17.13 3.49 4.04
CA ASN A 333 16.36 2.63 4.93
C ASN A 333 16.96 1.20 4.91
N ALA A 334 18.22 1.09 5.34
CA ALA A 334 19.06 -0.09 5.17
C ALA A 334 18.37 -1.39 5.61
N SER A 335 17.65 -1.36 6.74
CA SER A 335 16.94 -2.53 7.25
C SER A 335 15.81 -3.00 6.35
N THR A 336 15.04 -2.06 5.80
CA THR A 336 13.91 -2.38 4.90
C THR A 336 14.44 -2.84 3.55
N VAL A 337 15.41 -2.12 3.01
CA VAL A 337 16.04 -2.43 1.71
C VAL A 337 16.68 -3.82 1.74
N PHE A 338 17.45 -4.14 2.79
CA PHE A 338 18.03 -5.46 2.96
C PHE A 338 16.96 -6.57 2.91
N LYS A 339 15.92 -6.44 3.72
CA LYS A 339 14.86 -7.46 3.82
C LYS A 339 14.08 -7.57 2.50
N PHE A 340 13.76 -6.46 1.88
CA PHE A 340 13.03 -6.41 0.62
C PHE A 340 13.84 -7.09 -0.49
N LYS A 341 15.12 -6.77 -0.62
CA LYS A 341 15.99 -7.42 -1.61
C LYS A 341 16.08 -8.92 -1.38
N GLN A 342 16.20 -9.37 -0.12
CA GLN A 342 16.22 -10.80 0.20
C GLN A 342 14.92 -11.51 -0.20
N VAL A 343 13.75 -10.87 0.03
CA VAL A 343 12.46 -11.41 -0.41
C VAL A 343 12.47 -11.65 -1.92
N LEU A 344 12.91 -10.67 -2.71
CA LEU A 344 12.97 -10.76 -4.16
C LEU A 344 13.98 -11.82 -4.63
N TRP A 345 15.15 -11.90 -3.98
CA TRP A 345 16.16 -12.90 -4.27
C TRP A 345 15.67 -14.33 -3.98
N HIS A 346 15.04 -14.56 -2.83
CA HIS A 346 14.44 -15.85 -2.51
C HIS A 346 13.35 -16.26 -3.50
N ALA A 347 12.53 -15.31 -3.95
CA ALA A 347 11.50 -15.56 -4.96
C ALA A 347 12.08 -15.82 -6.37
N GLY A 348 13.38 -15.65 -6.58
CA GLY A 348 14.01 -15.79 -7.89
C GLY A 348 13.69 -14.64 -8.85
N LEU A 349 13.44 -13.45 -8.32
CA LEU A 349 13.24 -12.21 -9.08
C LEU A 349 14.57 -11.46 -9.31
N LEU A 350 15.49 -11.55 -8.35
CA LEU A 350 16.84 -10.97 -8.43
C LEU A 350 17.90 -12.07 -8.42
N ALA A 351 18.93 -11.90 -9.23
CA ALA A 351 20.10 -12.78 -9.27
C ALA A 351 21.01 -12.55 -8.05
N THR A 352 21.14 -11.30 -7.61
CA THR A 352 22.07 -10.91 -6.55
C THR A 352 21.38 -10.86 -5.18
N LYS A 353 22.06 -11.43 -4.19
CA LYS A 353 21.70 -11.31 -2.78
C LYS A 353 22.09 -9.93 -2.25
N ALA A 354 21.46 -9.48 -1.16
CA ALA A 354 21.86 -8.23 -0.49
C ALA A 354 23.33 -8.31 -0.03
N HIS A 355 24.12 -7.31 -0.37
CA HIS A 355 25.54 -7.25 -0.02
C HIS A 355 25.72 -6.96 1.47
N THR A 356 26.63 -7.68 2.11
CA THR A 356 26.99 -7.49 3.52
C THR A 356 28.50 -7.44 3.67
N SER A 357 29.00 -6.50 4.45
CA SER A 357 30.44 -6.30 4.68
C SER A 357 31.07 -7.40 5.53
N ALA A 358 30.30 -8.08 6.38
CA ALA A 358 30.78 -9.17 7.21
C ALA A 358 29.65 -10.15 7.55
N GLY A 359 29.97 -11.44 7.58
CA GLY A 359 29.16 -12.51 8.15
C GLY A 359 27.71 -12.70 7.69
N GLY A 360 27.23 -11.93 6.72
CA GLY A 360 25.89 -12.03 6.15
C GLY A 360 24.75 -11.58 7.07
N LYS A 361 25.04 -10.83 8.11
CA LYS A 361 24.02 -10.28 9.03
C LYS A 361 23.43 -8.98 8.48
N ARG A 362 22.18 -8.71 8.85
CA ARG A 362 21.47 -7.50 8.45
C ARG A 362 22.19 -6.22 8.86
N ASN A 363 22.80 -6.21 10.04
CA ASN A 363 23.51 -5.04 10.56
C ASN A 363 24.79 -4.72 9.79
N ASP A 364 25.27 -5.69 8.99
CA ASP A 364 26.46 -5.56 8.16
C ASP A 364 26.10 -5.22 6.69
N TYR A 365 24.85 -4.84 6.42
CA TYR A 365 24.41 -4.46 5.08
C TYR A 365 25.12 -3.21 4.60
N ALA A 366 25.78 -3.34 3.45
CA ALA A 366 26.54 -2.27 2.80
C ALA A 366 25.79 -1.81 1.52
N PRO A 367 24.87 -0.83 1.62
CA PRO A 367 24.10 -0.38 0.48
C PRO A 367 24.95 0.24 -0.64
N GLY A 368 26.06 0.90 -0.31
CA GLY A 368 26.94 1.53 -1.30
C GLY A 368 27.53 0.55 -2.33
N ASP A 369 27.81 -0.69 -1.90
CA ASP A 369 28.41 -1.73 -2.73
C ASP A 369 27.37 -2.73 -3.25
N ASP A 370 26.09 -2.47 -3.02
CA ASP A 370 25.03 -3.43 -3.34
C ASP A 370 24.55 -3.28 -4.78
N ILE A 371 24.72 -4.36 -5.55
CA ILE A 371 24.31 -4.45 -6.96
C ILE A 371 22.97 -5.14 -7.07
N TRP A 372 22.04 -4.51 -7.77
CA TRP A 372 20.71 -5.02 -8.09
C TRP A 372 20.66 -5.49 -9.54
N GLN A 373 20.41 -6.78 -9.73
CA GLN A 373 20.38 -7.43 -11.03
C GLN A 373 19.17 -8.36 -11.13
N LEU A 374 18.49 -8.32 -12.26
CA LEU A 374 17.39 -9.26 -12.54
C LEU A 374 17.93 -10.68 -12.67
N ASP A 375 17.10 -11.64 -12.26
CA ASP A 375 17.38 -13.05 -12.55
C ASP A 375 17.04 -13.35 -14.02
N ASP A 376 17.93 -14.04 -14.72
CA ASP A 376 17.78 -14.40 -16.14
C ASP A 376 16.49 -15.19 -16.42
N ASN A 377 16.03 -15.98 -15.45
CA ASN A 377 14.76 -16.69 -15.56
C ASN A 377 13.53 -15.78 -15.62
N VAL A 378 13.65 -14.52 -15.23
CA VAL A 378 12.58 -13.51 -15.35
C VAL A 378 12.61 -12.88 -16.74
N ILE A 379 13.80 -12.74 -17.33
CA ILE A 379 14.01 -12.10 -18.62
C ILE A 379 13.57 -13.00 -19.78
N ASN A 380 13.83 -14.30 -19.68
CA ASN A 380 13.67 -15.27 -20.78
C ASN A 380 12.25 -15.87 -20.92
N ARG A 381 11.27 -15.39 -20.16
CA ARG A 381 9.87 -15.87 -20.24
C ARG A 381 8.92 -14.85 -20.88
N ARG A 382 9.39 -14.15 -21.91
CA ARG A 382 8.54 -13.35 -22.80
C ARG A 382 8.14 -14.11 -24.05
#